data_bb686e745a80a80cf91988500aaa893b
#
_entry.id   bb686e745a80a80cf91988500aaa893b
#
_cell.length_a   1.000
_cell.length_b   1.000
_cell.length_c   1.000
_cell.angle_alpha   90.00
_cell.angle_beta   90.00
_cell.angle_gamma   90.00
#
_symmetry.space_group_name_H-M   'P 1'
#
loop_
_entity.id
_entity.type
_entity.pdbx_description
1 polymer ?
#
loop_
_entity_poly.entity_id
_entity_poly.type
_entity_poly.pdbx_seq_one_letter_code
_entity_poly.pdbx_strand_id
1 'polypeptide(L)'
;MRILQVIHSIDPASGGPAEALRHLSHIYRSGGHEVDVATLDLPEAVEEYNFPAKVFGLGPSKGVYGYSPHAATWLKEHVGVYDLVLLNCIWQYNVLGAYQALKKVNKPYAIFTHGMLDPYFKTAFPLKHLKKAFYWHMFLKDIMNNANAVLFTCEEEKLLARQSFSGYRVREKVMSFGIFGPDIDLATASEEFINRWPHLRGKRVAISMGRLHPKKGLDILIEAFSKSLASHPDWELVIAGPDQVGQQVVLQALAERLGVANKITWTGMITGSLKWGALAASEVFVLPSHQENFGIVVAEALACKLPVIISNKVNIWREIESYKAGLICDDSIESTQSVLNQWLLLTESERAKLRDRSLKCFNACFNYHVIAGRVLEVTESIAREKPRR
;
A
#
# COMPACT_ATOMS: atom_id res chain seq x y z
N MET A 1 -13.35 18.26 14.68
CA MET A 1 -13.11 18.93 13.37
C MET A 1 -13.91 18.23 12.29
N ARG A 2 -14.23 18.97 11.24
CA ARG A 2 -14.77 18.39 10.00
C ARG A 2 -13.65 18.24 8.97
N ILE A 3 -13.40 17.02 8.54
CA ILE A 3 -12.31 16.65 7.60
C ILE A 3 -12.93 16.18 6.28
N LEU A 4 -12.50 16.76 5.16
CA LEU A 4 -12.82 16.26 3.84
C LEU A 4 -11.63 15.51 3.27
N GLN A 5 -11.82 14.27 2.89
CA GLN A 5 -10.86 13.51 2.10
C GLN A 5 -11.28 13.54 0.62
N VAL A 6 -10.37 13.92 -0.26
CA VAL A 6 -10.62 13.97 -1.72
C VAL A 6 -9.74 12.95 -2.40
N ILE A 7 -10.35 12.03 -3.14
CA ILE A 7 -9.64 10.96 -3.87
C ILE A 7 -10.31 10.74 -5.24
N HIS A 8 -9.58 10.11 -6.16
CA HIS A 8 -10.14 9.77 -7.47
C HIS A 8 -11.20 8.65 -7.36
N SER A 9 -10.88 7.57 -6.66
CA SER A 9 -11.78 6.42 -6.47
C SER A 9 -11.54 5.74 -5.12
N ILE A 10 -12.62 5.26 -4.50
CA ILE A 10 -12.59 4.40 -3.30
C ILE A 10 -12.97 2.96 -3.62
N ASP A 11 -13.12 2.61 -4.90
CA ASP A 11 -13.30 1.23 -5.33
C ASP A 11 -12.20 0.35 -4.74
N PRO A 12 -12.52 -0.76 -4.05
CA PRO A 12 -11.53 -1.70 -3.53
C PRO A 12 -10.53 -2.20 -4.59
N ALA A 13 -10.94 -2.28 -5.85
CA ALA A 13 -10.06 -2.62 -6.96
C ALA A 13 -8.97 -1.55 -7.25
N SER A 14 -9.15 -0.32 -6.78
CA SER A 14 -8.16 0.76 -6.88
C SER A 14 -6.92 0.50 -6.01
N GLY A 15 -7.01 -0.38 -5.01
CA GLY A 15 -5.89 -0.87 -4.23
C GLY A 15 -5.49 0.03 -3.05
N GLY A 16 -4.18 0.11 -2.77
CA GLY A 16 -3.64 0.68 -1.54
C GLY A 16 -4.15 2.05 -1.10
N PRO A 17 -4.26 3.06 -1.96
CA PRO A 17 -4.78 4.38 -1.57
C PRO A 17 -6.22 4.37 -1.05
N ALA A 18 -7.11 3.58 -1.64
CA ALA A 18 -8.50 3.45 -1.17
C ALA A 18 -8.54 2.79 0.22
N GLU A 19 -7.74 1.76 0.43
CA GLU A 19 -7.64 1.08 1.73
C GLU A 19 -7.00 1.97 2.80
N ALA A 20 -5.95 2.72 2.46
CA ALA A 20 -5.35 3.70 3.36
C ALA A 20 -6.38 4.75 3.82
N LEU A 21 -7.21 5.22 2.88
CA LEU A 21 -8.29 6.17 3.17
C LEU A 21 -9.33 5.57 4.13
N ARG A 22 -9.65 4.29 3.97
CA ARG A 22 -10.56 3.54 4.85
C ARG A 22 -10.01 3.50 6.28
N HIS A 23 -8.75 3.14 6.45
CA HIS A 23 -8.08 3.12 7.76
C HIS A 23 -8.04 4.51 8.41
N LEU A 24 -7.65 5.55 7.65
CA LEU A 24 -7.64 6.93 8.14
C LEU A 24 -9.04 7.40 8.55
N SER A 25 -10.09 7.05 7.79
CA SER A 25 -11.47 7.40 8.14
C SER A 25 -11.90 6.77 9.46
N HIS A 26 -11.52 5.53 9.73
CA HIS A 26 -11.73 4.91 11.05
C HIS A 26 -11.00 5.66 12.16
N ILE A 27 -9.73 6.03 11.95
CA ILE A 27 -8.93 6.77 12.93
C ILE A 27 -9.59 8.11 13.27
N TYR A 28 -9.95 8.89 12.25
CA TYR A 28 -10.54 10.21 12.47
C TYR A 28 -11.88 10.12 13.20
N ARG A 29 -12.74 9.18 12.82
CA ARG A 29 -14.04 8.99 13.48
C ARG A 29 -13.90 8.52 14.92
N SER A 30 -13.01 7.58 15.20
CA SER A 30 -12.74 7.13 16.58
C SER A 30 -12.10 8.23 17.44
N GLY A 31 -11.39 9.19 16.82
CA GLY A 31 -10.88 10.41 17.44
C GLY A 31 -11.92 11.53 17.62
N GLY A 32 -13.21 11.26 17.33
CA GLY A 32 -14.29 12.25 17.50
C GLY A 32 -14.36 13.32 16.39
N HIS A 33 -13.78 13.06 15.22
CA HIS A 33 -13.87 13.96 14.06
C HIS A 33 -14.99 13.52 13.11
N GLU A 34 -15.63 14.49 12.46
CA GLU A 34 -16.53 14.25 11.33
C GLU A 34 -15.68 14.10 10.06
N VAL A 35 -15.91 13.03 9.30
CA VAL A 35 -15.16 12.72 8.08
C VAL A 35 -16.11 12.49 6.93
N ASP A 36 -15.89 13.25 5.88
CA ASP A 36 -16.55 13.08 4.60
C ASP A 36 -15.51 12.74 3.51
N VAL A 37 -15.94 12.00 2.51
CA VAL A 37 -15.11 11.63 1.35
C VAL A 37 -15.76 12.14 0.07
N ALA A 38 -15.02 12.86 -0.74
CA ALA A 38 -15.41 13.22 -2.10
C ALA A 38 -14.60 12.41 -3.11
N THR A 39 -15.29 11.67 -3.96
CA THR A 39 -14.68 10.79 -4.97
C THR A 39 -15.28 11.04 -6.35
N LEU A 40 -14.56 10.62 -7.41
CA LEU A 40 -15.06 10.68 -8.79
C LEU A 40 -15.77 9.39 -9.22
N ASP A 41 -16.02 8.49 -8.31
CA ASP A 41 -16.90 7.34 -8.53
C ASP A 41 -18.35 7.79 -8.75
N LEU A 42 -19.15 6.92 -9.36
CA LEU A 42 -20.58 7.18 -9.53
C LEU A 42 -21.31 7.15 -8.18
N PRO A 43 -22.34 7.97 -7.96
CA PRO A 43 -23.13 7.96 -6.74
C PRO A 43 -23.66 6.57 -6.36
N GLU A 44 -24.13 5.81 -7.34
CA GLU A 44 -24.68 4.48 -7.13
C GLU A 44 -23.60 3.47 -6.68
N ALA A 45 -22.39 3.57 -7.24
CA ALA A 45 -21.30 2.67 -6.91
C ALA A 45 -20.78 2.87 -5.47
N VAL A 46 -20.76 4.10 -4.97
CA VAL A 46 -20.22 4.38 -3.63
C VAL A 46 -21.09 3.80 -2.51
N GLU A 47 -22.39 3.59 -2.74
CA GLU A 47 -23.30 2.96 -1.78
C GLU A 47 -22.94 1.49 -1.53
N GLU A 48 -22.41 0.80 -2.54
CA GLU A 48 -22.01 -0.61 -2.45
C GLU A 48 -20.70 -0.83 -1.68
N TYR A 49 -19.85 0.19 -1.57
CA TYR A 49 -18.49 0.02 -1.01
C TYR A 49 -18.43 -0.04 0.52
N ASN A 50 -19.55 0.14 1.23
CA ASN A 50 -19.63 0.12 2.70
C ASN A 50 -18.47 0.87 3.36
N PHE A 51 -18.34 2.16 3.02
CA PHE A 51 -17.21 2.97 3.47
C PHE A 51 -17.47 3.55 4.87
N PRO A 52 -16.44 3.62 5.77
CA PRO A 52 -16.62 4.07 7.17
C PRO A 52 -16.75 5.60 7.32
N ALA A 53 -17.21 6.31 6.32
CA ALA A 53 -17.47 7.74 6.33
C ALA A 53 -18.60 8.06 5.33
N LYS A 54 -19.17 9.25 5.41
CA LYS A 54 -20.10 9.72 4.38
C LYS A 54 -19.35 9.97 3.09
N VAL A 55 -19.80 9.36 1.99
CA VAL A 55 -19.16 9.45 0.68
C VAL A 55 -20.05 10.25 -0.27
N PHE A 56 -19.42 11.17 -1.01
CA PHE A 56 -20.03 11.90 -2.11
C PHE A 56 -19.44 11.40 -3.42
N GLY A 57 -20.20 10.60 -4.17
CA GLY A 57 -19.87 10.20 -5.54
C GLY A 57 -20.11 11.37 -6.50
N LEU A 58 -19.06 11.94 -7.06
CA LEU A 58 -19.12 13.13 -7.91
C LEU A 58 -18.87 12.82 -9.39
N GLY A 59 -18.96 11.54 -9.74
CA GLY A 59 -18.93 11.06 -11.12
C GLY A 59 -20.20 11.38 -11.92
N PRO A 60 -20.23 11.05 -13.21
CA PRO A 60 -19.12 10.41 -13.94
C PRO A 60 -17.97 11.38 -14.23
N SER A 61 -16.77 10.83 -14.33
CA SER A 61 -15.56 11.56 -14.73
C SER A 61 -15.09 11.16 -16.13
N LYS A 62 -14.38 12.07 -16.82
CA LYS A 62 -13.91 11.86 -18.20
C LYS A 62 -12.45 11.44 -18.25
N GLY A 63 -12.19 10.31 -18.90
CA GLY A 63 -10.85 9.79 -19.18
C GLY A 63 -10.03 9.46 -17.93
N VAL A 64 -8.78 9.05 -18.13
CA VAL A 64 -7.86 8.67 -17.04
C VAL A 64 -7.52 9.85 -16.10
N TYR A 65 -7.60 11.09 -16.60
CA TYR A 65 -7.38 12.28 -15.79
C TYR A 65 -8.51 12.54 -14.79
N GLY A 66 -9.72 12.05 -15.09
CA GLY A 66 -10.85 12.12 -14.19
C GLY A 66 -11.48 13.52 -14.11
N TYR A 67 -11.57 14.27 -15.22
CA TYR A 67 -12.24 15.57 -15.21
C TYR A 67 -13.75 15.40 -14.99
N SER A 68 -14.31 16.09 -14.00
CA SER A 68 -15.73 16.14 -13.70
C SER A 68 -16.16 17.58 -13.42
N PRO A 69 -17.05 18.19 -14.25
CA PRO A 69 -17.63 19.49 -13.97
C PRO A 69 -18.47 19.50 -12.69
N HIS A 70 -19.17 18.40 -12.42
CA HIS A 70 -19.95 18.23 -11.19
C HIS A 70 -19.04 18.31 -9.96
N ALA A 71 -17.93 17.57 -9.94
CA ALA A 71 -16.95 17.63 -8.85
C ALA A 71 -16.37 19.05 -8.68
N ALA A 72 -16.09 19.75 -9.79
CA ALA A 72 -15.58 21.11 -9.73
C ALA A 72 -16.57 22.08 -9.07
N THR A 73 -17.86 21.96 -9.37
CA THR A 73 -18.93 22.77 -8.77
C THR A 73 -19.11 22.41 -7.31
N TRP A 74 -19.27 21.14 -7.00
CA TRP A 74 -19.46 20.65 -5.63
C TRP A 74 -18.30 21.08 -4.70
N LEU A 75 -17.06 20.91 -5.14
CA LEU A 75 -15.89 21.33 -4.35
C LEU A 75 -15.90 22.84 -4.06
N LYS A 76 -16.27 23.68 -5.02
CA LYS A 76 -16.35 25.15 -4.83
C LYS A 76 -17.40 25.54 -3.78
N GLU A 77 -18.49 24.81 -3.71
CA GLU A 77 -19.62 25.09 -2.80
C GLU A 77 -19.37 24.54 -1.40
N HIS A 78 -18.63 23.43 -1.27
CA HIS A 78 -18.59 22.66 -0.02
C HIS A 78 -17.26 22.71 0.72
N VAL A 79 -16.10 22.95 0.07
CA VAL A 79 -14.79 22.89 0.79
C VAL A 79 -14.70 23.90 1.95
N GLY A 80 -15.44 25.00 1.90
CA GLY A 80 -15.43 26.05 2.92
C GLY A 80 -15.94 25.64 4.30
N VAL A 81 -16.77 24.59 4.39
CA VAL A 81 -17.33 24.13 5.68
C VAL A 81 -16.42 23.18 6.45
N TYR A 82 -15.33 22.72 5.82
CA TYR A 82 -14.36 21.82 6.44
C TYR A 82 -13.22 22.58 7.11
N ASP A 83 -12.71 22.02 8.19
CA ASP A 83 -11.57 22.56 8.91
C ASP A 83 -10.25 22.19 8.24
N LEU A 84 -10.20 21.01 7.60
CA LEU A 84 -9.05 20.49 6.87
C LEU A 84 -9.50 19.71 5.65
N VAL A 85 -8.78 19.86 4.54
CA VAL A 85 -8.96 19.04 3.33
C VAL A 85 -7.72 18.19 3.07
N LEU A 86 -7.89 16.88 2.97
CA LEU A 86 -6.83 15.92 2.67
C LEU A 86 -6.98 15.46 1.21
N LEU A 87 -6.00 15.80 0.38
CA LEU A 87 -5.96 15.43 -1.03
C LEU A 87 -5.17 14.12 -1.16
N ASN A 88 -5.76 13.12 -1.77
CA ASN A 88 -5.14 11.80 -1.94
C ASN A 88 -4.82 11.54 -3.41
N CYS A 89 -3.60 11.05 -3.65
CA CYS A 89 -3.00 10.91 -4.98
C CYS A 89 -2.69 12.29 -5.60
N ILE A 90 -1.96 12.35 -6.72
CA ILE A 90 -1.48 13.66 -7.18
C ILE A 90 -1.61 13.90 -8.70
N TRP A 91 -1.92 12.89 -9.50
CA TRP A 91 -1.85 12.99 -10.96
C TRP A 91 -3.20 13.19 -11.65
N GLN A 92 -4.28 13.31 -10.89
CA GLN A 92 -5.65 13.35 -11.40
C GLN A 92 -6.35 14.66 -11.04
N TYR A 93 -7.46 14.94 -11.70
CA TYR A 93 -8.21 16.20 -11.61
C TYR A 93 -8.69 16.54 -10.20
N ASN A 94 -9.03 15.55 -9.38
CA ASN A 94 -9.51 15.75 -8.02
C ASN A 94 -8.60 16.69 -7.21
N VAL A 95 -7.28 16.60 -7.38
CA VAL A 95 -6.30 17.46 -6.68
C VAL A 95 -6.32 18.88 -7.21
N LEU A 96 -6.29 19.06 -8.54
CA LEU A 96 -6.34 20.39 -9.15
C LEU A 96 -7.69 21.08 -8.88
N GLY A 97 -8.80 20.36 -9.03
CA GLY A 97 -10.14 20.86 -8.77
C GLY A 97 -10.34 21.32 -7.32
N ALA A 98 -9.90 20.50 -6.37
CA ALA A 98 -9.95 20.85 -4.96
C ALA A 98 -9.05 22.05 -4.62
N TYR A 99 -7.84 22.11 -5.15
CA TYR A 99 -6.94 23.24 -4.93
C TYR A 99 -7.52 24.55 -5.45
N GLN A 100 -8.13 24.55 -6.64
CA GLN A 100 -8.80 25.73 -7.19
C GLN A 100 -9.94 26.24 -6.32
N ALA A 101 -10.67 25.34 -5.67
CA ALA A 101 -11.71 25.70 -4.71
C ALA A 101 -11.12 26.23 -3.39
N LEU A 102 -10.10 25.56 -2.86
CA LEU A 102 -9.41 25.91 -1.60
C LEU A 102 -8.77 27.30 -1.65
N LYS A 103 -8.18 27.69 -2.78
CA LYS A 103 -7.62 29.04 -2.96
C LYS A 103 -8.61 30.16 -2.71
N LYS A 104 -9.91 29.93 -2.96
CA LYS A 104 -10.95 30.96 -2.80
C LYS A 104 -11.40 31.11 -1.35
N VAL A 105 -11.33 30.04 -0.56
CA VAL A 105 -11.87 30.00 0.80
C VAL A 105 -10.77 30.04 1.88
N ASN A 106 -9.50 30.04 1.48
CA ASN A 106 -8.34 30.12 2.38
C ASN A 106 -8.39 29.09 3.51
N LYS A 107 -8.61 27.81 3.17
CA LYS A 107 -8.66 26.69 4.11
C LYS A 107 -7.35 25.87 4.05
N PRO A 108 -6.91 25.32 5.20
CA PRO A 108 -5.72 24.46 5.22
C PRO A 108 -5.98 23.15 4.48
N TYR A 109 -4.94 22.65 3.81
CA TYR A 109 -4.97 21.35 3.16
C TYR A 109 -3.64 20.63 3.24
N ALA A 110 -3.70 19.31 3.21
CA ALA A 110 -2.52 18.46 3.09
C ALA A 110 -2.69 17.46 1.96
N ILE A 111 -1.59 16.88 1.52
CA ILE A 111 -1.56 15.99 0.36
C ILE A 111 -0.88 14.68 0.74
N PHE A 112 -1.56 13.55 0.57
CA PHE A 112 -0.95 12.23 0.57
C PHE A 112 -0.49 11.83 -0.84
N THR A 113 0.78 11.52 -0.99
CA THR A 113 1.39 11.17 -2.28
C THR A 113 1.20 9.72 -2.69
N HIS A 114 1.02 8.82 -1.73
CA HIS A 114 0.85 7.38 -1.92
C HIS A 114 1.90 6.76 -2.87
N GLY A 115 3.17 7.14 -2.72
CA GLY A 115 4.27 6.64 -3.54
C GLY A 115 4.35 7.21 -4.96
N MET A 116 3.50 8.18 -5.31
CA MET A 116 3.43 8.70 -6.67
C MET A 116 4.60 9.63 -7.07
N LEU A 117 5.45 9.99 -6.09
CA LEU A 117 6.70 10.74 -6.32
C LEU A 117 7.95 9.82 -6.29
N ASP A 118 7.78 8.51 -6.40
CA ASP A 118 8.89 7.57 -6.45
C ASP A 118 9.70 7.76 -7.75
N PRO A 119 11.04 7.91 -7.68
CA PRO A 119 11.90 8.07 -8.85
C PRO A 119 11.97 6.82 -9.74
N TYR A 120 11.54 5.64 -9.29
CA TYR A 120 11.39 4.45 -10.10
C TYR A 120 10.64 4.74 -11.43
N PHE A 121 9.59 5.54 -11.38
CA PHE A 121 8.81 5.88 -12.58
C PHE A 121 9.58 6.73 -13.59
N LYS A 122 10.65 7.40 -13.18
CA LYS A 122 11.53 8.15 -14.08
C LYS A 122 12.38 7.23 -14.96
N THR A 123 12.86 6.15 -14.40
CA THR A 123 13.70 5.17 -15.11
C THR A 123 12.86 4.14 -15.87
N ALA A 124 11.82 3.58 -15.24
CA ALA A 124 10.98 2.56 -15.84
C ALA A 124 10.07 3.08 -16.97
N PHE A 125 9.65 4.37 -16.92
CA PHE A 125 8.70 4.95 -17.88
C PHE A 125 9.08 6.39 -18.28
N PRO A 126 10.21 6.61 -18.97
CA PRO A 126 10.76 7.95 -19.22
C PRO A 126 9.81 8.87 -19.99
N LEU A 127 9.08 8.37 -20.98
CA LEU A 127 8.11 9.19 -21.74
C LEU A 127 6.90 9.61 -20.88
N LYS A 128 6.43 8.74 -20.00
CA LYS A 128 5.38 9.09 -19.04
C LYS A 128 5.91 10.10 -18.02
N HIS A 129 7.15 9.95 -17.60
CA HIS A 129 7.79 10.89 -16.68
C HIS A 129 7.91 12.29 -17.29
N LEU A 130 8.26 12.43 -18.57
CA LEU A 130 8.31 13.72 -19.27
C LEU A 130 6.95 14.44 -19.26
N LYS A 131 5.86 13.72 -19.54
CA LYS A 131 4.49 14.26 -19.44
C LYS A 131 4.16 14.70 -17.99
N LYS A 132 4.56 13.90 -17.00
CA LYS A 132 4.38 14.22 -15.58
C LYS A 132 5.24 15.42 -15.17
N ALA A 133 6.46 15.57 -15.68
CA ALA A 133 7.32 16.71 -15.43
C ALA A 133 6.70 18.02 -15.96
N PHE A 134 6.11 17.98 -17.15
CA PHE A 134 5.34 19.12 -17.67
C PHE A 134 4.16 19.48 -16.76
N TYR A 135 3.33 18.50 -16.38
CA TYR A 135 2.19 18.70 -15.46
C TYR A 135 2.64 19.21 -14.08
N TRP A 136 3.76 18.69 -13.57
CA TRP A 136 4.40 19.15 -12.34
C TRP A 136 4.70 20.64 -12.39
N HIS A 137 5.40 21.11 -13.43
CA HIS A 137 5.79 22.51 -13.55
C HIS A 137 4.62 23.46 -13.80
N MET A 138 3.60 23.00 -14.52
CA MET A 138 2.45 23.85 -14.86
C MET A 138 1.44 23.98 -13.72
N PHE A 139 1.26 22.93 -12.91
CA PHE A 139 0.17 22.87 -11.92
C PHE A 139 0.61 22.33 -10.57
N LEU A 140 1.21 21.14 -10.54
CA LEU A 140 1.34 20.38 -9.31
C LEU A 140 2.37 20.94 -8.34
N LYS A 141 3.45 21.53 -8.85
CA LYS A 141 4.51 22.15 -8.04
C LYS A 141 3.95 23.20 -7.08
N ASP A 142 3.09 24.09 -7.55
CA ASP A 142 2.51 25.13 -6.72
C ASP A 142 1.48 24.55 -5.73
N ILE A 143 0.70 23.55 -6.16
CA ILE A 143 -0.23 22.84 -5.29
C ILE A 143 0.53 22.18 -4.12
N MET A 144 1.63 21.50 -4.42
CA MET A 144 2.44 20.81 -3.42
C MET A 144 3.18 21.77 -2.50
N ASN A 145 3.79 22.82 -3.05
CA ASN A 145 4.59 23.77 -2.27
C ASN A 145 3.72 24.68 -1.37
N ASN A 146 2.47 24.93 -1.73
CA ASN A 146 1.52 25.71 -0.93
C ASN A 146 0.71 24.86 0.05
N ALA A 147 0.81 23.53 0.02
CA ALA A 147 0.17 22.68 1.01
C ALA A 147 0.70 22.97 2.43
N ASN A 148 -0.16 22.89 3.42
CA ASN A 148 0.22 22.96 4.83
C ASN A 148 1.16 21.80 5.20
N ALA A 149 0.92 20.61 4.62
CA ALA A 149 1.84 19.49 4.68
C ALA A 149 1.72 18.60 3.45
N VAL A 150 2.82 17.96 3.08
CA VAL A 150 2.83 16.80 2.19
C VAL A 150 3.12 15.57 3.05
N LEU A 151 2.23 14.61 2.99
CA LEU A 151 2.19 13.45 3.87
C LEU A 151 2.78 12.24 3.14
N PHE A 152 3.68 11.56 3.82
CA PHE A 152 4.34 10.34 3.36
C PHE A 152 4.03 9.21 4.32
N THR A 153 3.79 8.02 3.81
CA THR A 153 3.41 6.87 4.63
C THR A 153 4.57 6.31 5.46
N CYS A 154 5.81 6.54 5.00
CA CYS A 154 7.04 6.11 5.67
C CYS A 154 8.21 7.06 5.34
N GLU A 155 9.33 6.89 6.06
CA GLU A 155 10.51 7.73 5.89
C GLU A 155 11.15 7.57 4.49
N GLU A 156 11.20 6.34 3.97
CA GLU A 156 11.78 6.07 2.66
C GLU A 156 11.00 6.75 1.53
N GLU A 157 9.66 6.71 1.56
CA GLU A 157 8.82 7.43 0.59
C GLU A 157 9.17 8.93 0.56
N LYS A 158 9.36 9.53 1.74
CA LYS A 158 9.75 10.94 1.88
C LYS A 158 11.12 11.22 1.25
N LEU A 159 12.11 10.36 1.49
CA LEU A 159 13.46 10.52 0.96
C LEU A 159 13.49 10.35 -0.56
N LEU A 160 12.76 9.38 -1.09
CA LEU A 160 12.64 9.14 -2.53
C LEU A 160 11.91 10.29 -3.24
N ALA A 161 10.87 10.84 -2.66
CA ALA A 161 10.10 11.93 -3.24
C ALA A 161 10.95 13.16 -3.57
N ARG A 162 11.98 13.45 -2.78
CA ARG A 162 12.93 14.56 -3.02
C ARG A 162 13.71 14.43 -4.33
N GLN A 163 13.80 13.21 -4.90
CA GLN A 163 14.57 12.90 -6.10
C GLN A 163 13.71 12.93 -7.37
N SER A 164 12.40 13.16 -7.27
CA SER A 164 11.46 12.98 -8.38
C SER A 164 11.43 14.17 -9.35
N PHE A 165 11.23 15.39 -8.86
CA PHE A 165 11.04 16.59 -9.70
C PHE A 165 11.80 17.79 -9.17
N SER A 166 12.26 18.67 -10.08
CA SER A 166 12.90 19.93 -9.71
C SER A 166 11.92 20.94 -9.11
N GLY A 167 12.42 21.82 -8.25
CA GLY A 167 11.60 22.83 -7.59
C GLY A 167 10.70 22.29 -6.46
N TYR A 168 10.98 21.09 -5.97
CA TYR A 168 10.35 20.48 -4.81
C TYR A 168 10.76 21.24 -3.52
N ARG A 169 9.79 21.90 -2.86
CA ARG A 169 9.98 22.71 -1.64
C ARG A 169 8.80 22.56 -0.69
N VAL A 170 8.42 21.32 -0.40
CA VAL A 170 7.23 21.01 0.37
C VAL A 170 7.51 20.94 1.88
N ARG A 171 6.47 21.06 2.69
CA ARG A 171 6.53 20.75 4.13
C ARG A 171 6.27 19.26 4.33
N GLU A 172 7.33 18.51 4.51
CA GLU A 172 7.27 17.06 4.64
C GLU A 172 6.84 16.65 6.04
N LYS A 173 5.86 15.73 6.13
CA LYS A 173 5.53 15.02 7.37
C LYS A 173 5.35 13.53 7.05
N VAL A 174 5.89 12.67 7.90
CA VAL A 174 5.62 11.23 7.81
C VAL A 174 4.41 10.91 8.66
N MET A 175 3.42 10.27 8.06
CA MET A 175 2.18 9.87 8.72
C MET A 175 1.69 8.56 8.12
N SER A 176 1.93 7.46 8.83
CA SER A 176 1.36 6.15 8.50
C SER A 176 -0.16 6.17 8.71
N PHE A 177 -0.87 5.25 8.11
CA PHE A 177 -2.33 5.16 8.26
C PHE A 177 -2.79 4.01 9.18
N GLY A 178 -1.85 3.31 9.82
CA GLY A 178 -2.15 2.17 10.69
C GLY A 178 -2.82 0.99 9.95
N ILE A 179 -2.60 -0.20 10.44
CA ILE A 179 -3.19 -1.43 9.88
C ILE A 179 -3.92 -2.15 11.01
N PHE A 180 -5.13 -2.63 10.74
CA PHE A 180 -5.81 -3.55 11.64
C PHE A 180 -5.14 -4.91 11.55
N GLY A 181 -4.78 -5.48 12.71
CA GLY A 181 -4.37 -6.87 12.80
C GLY A 181 -5.56 -7.82 12.61
N PRO A 182 -5.31 -9.13 12.58
CA PRO A 182 -6.37 -10.11 12.51
C PRO A 182 -7.26 -10.05 13.77
N ASP A 183 -8.58 -9.96 13.56
CA ASP A 183 -9.60 -10.02 14.62
C ASP A 183 -10.37 -11.37 14.51
N ILE A 184 -9.61 -12.44 14.36
CA ILE A 184 -10.11 -13.82 14.24
C ILE A 184 -9.12 -14.79 14.88
N ASP A 185 -9.59 -16.01 15.18
CA ASP A 185 -8.69 -17.08 15.58
C ASP A 185 -7.85 -17.57 14.39
N LEU A 186 -6.54 -17.28 14.44
CA LEU A 186 -5.61 -17.64 13.38
C LEU A 186 -5.41 -19.14 13.19
N ALA A 187 -5.60 -19.95 14.25
CA ALA A 187 -5.47 -21.40 14.13
C ALA A 187 -6.64 -21.96 13.30
N THR A 188 -7.87 -21.56 13.61
CA THR A 188 -9.06 -21.91 12.82
C THR A 188 -8.96 -21.44 11.37
N ALA A 189 -8.53 -20.18 11.16
CA ALA A 189 -8.36 -19.64 9.82
C ALA A 189 -7.28 -20.38 9.01
N SER A 190 -6.18 -20.78 9.65
CA SER A 190 -5.13 -21.60 9.04
C SER A 190 -5.66 -22.97 8.60
N GLU A 191 -6.45 -23.63 9.44
CA GLU A 191 -7.08 -24.90 9.07
C GLU A 191 -8.09 -24.73 7.92
N GLU A 192 -8.87 -23.66 7.90
CA GLU A 192 -9.77 -23.33 6.78
C GLU A 192 -8.99 -23.18 5.47
N PHE A 193 -7.87 -22.46 5.49
CA PHE A 193 -7.00 -22.32 4.33
C PHE A 193 -6.42 -23.66 3.89
N ILE A 194 -5.87 -24.47 4.79
CA ILE A 194 -5.29 -25.79 4.47
C ILE A 194 -6.37 -26.75 3.94
N ASN A 195 -7.59 -26.71 4.48
CA ASN A 195 -8.70 -27.53 3.98
C ASN A 195 -9.11 -27.14 2.55
N ARG A 196 -8.95 -25.87 2.17
CA ARG A 196 -9.20 -25.42 0.80
C ARG A 196 -8.10 -25.87 -0.17
N TRP A 197 -6.85 -25.99 0.30
CA TRP A 197 -5.68 -26.47 -0.46
C TRP A 197 -4.98 -27.61 0.28
N PRO A 198 -5.58 -28.84 0.29
CA PRO A 198 -5.13 -29.94 1.16
C PRO A 198 -3.71 -30.44 0.89
N HIS A 199 -3.19 -30.25 -0.31
CA HIS A 199 -1.81 -30.63 -0.67
C HIS A 199 -0.73 -29.82 0.07
N LEU A 200 -1.11 -28.67 0.67
CA LEU A 200 -0.24 -27.86 1.51
C LEU A 200 -0.10 -28.40 2.94
N ARG A 201 -0.92 -29.39 3.33
CA ARG A 201 -0.88 -29.97 4.68
C ARG A 201 0.48 -30.62 4.98
N GLY A 202 1.12 -30.16 6.06
CA GLY A 202 2.45 -30.64 6.45
C GLY A 202 3.60 -30.07 5.58
N LYS A 203 3.30 -29.12 4.67
CA LYS A 203 4.33 -28.44 3.88
C LYS A 203 4.79 -27.16 4.55
N ARG A 204 6.00 -26.76 4.25
CA ARG A 204 6.57 -25.45 4.56
C ARG A 204 6.21 -24.50 3.43
N VAL A 205 5.50 -23.44 3.74
CA VAL A 205 4.95 -22.54 2.72
C VAL A 205 5.70 -21.21 2.71
N ALA A 206 6.24 -20.87 1.55
CA ALA A 206 6.60 -19.49 1.22
C ALA A 206 5.40 -18.84 0.53
N ILE A 207 4.94 -17.66 0.98
CA ILE A 207 3.79 -16.98 0.40
C ILE A 207 4.17 -15.61 -0.13
N SER A 208 3.63 -15.28 -1.32
CA SER A 208 3.58 -13.91 -1.84
C SER A 208 2.13 -13.53 -2.08
N MET A 209 1.75 -12.32 -1.66
CA MET A 209 0.35 -11.88 -1.75
C MET A 209 0.25 -10.45 -2.27
N GLY A 210 -0.66 -10.22 -3.21
CA GLY A 210 -0.95 -8.92 -3.80
C GLY A 210 -1.35 -9.04 -5.28
N ARG A 211 -1.69 -7.92 -5.93
CA ARG A 211 -2.03 -7.94 -7.35
C ARG A 211 -0.88 -8.51 -8.18
N LEU A 212 -1.18 -9.40 -9.12
CA LEU A 212 -0.19 -9.92 -10.05
C LEU A 212 0.17 -8.80 -11.05
N HIS A 213 1.33 -8.22 -10.86
CA HIS A 213 1.81 -7.10 -11.68
C HIS A 213 3.34 -7.16 -11.79
N PRO A 214 3.96 -6.83 -12.95
CA PRO A 214 5.41 -6.91 -13.12
C PRO A 214 6.23 -6.25 -12.01
N LYS A 215 5.78 -5.10 -11.49
CA LYS A 215 6.48 -4.40 -10.41
C LYS A 215 6.61 -5.18 -9.10
N LYS A 216 5.86 -6.28 -8.92
CA LYS A 216 5.91 -7.12 -7.72
C LYS A 216 7.07 -8.11 -7.70
N GLY A 217 7.79 -8.27 -8.83
CA GLY A 217 8.94 -9.16 -8.91
C GLY A 217 8.59 -10.64 -8.69
N LEU A 218 7.37 -11.06 -9.09
CA LEU A 218 6.96 -12.45 -8.96
C LEU A 218 7.76 -13.39 -9.87
N ASP A 219 8.28 -12.90 -10.97
CA ASP A 219 9.26 -13.56 -11.84
C ASP A 219 10.57 -13.80 -11.10
N ILE A 220 11.11 -12.78 -10.42
CA ILE A 220 12.28 -12.91 -9.53
C ILE A 220 12.03 -13.97 -8.46
N LEU A 221 10.84 -13.94 -7.82
CA LEU A 221 10.50 -14.91 -6.78
C LEU A 221 10.48 -16.34 -7.31
N ILE A 222 9.81 -16.58 -8.45
CA ILE A 222 9.70 -17.93 -9.03
C ILE A 222 11.09 -18.46 -9.43
N GLU A 223 11.93 -17.64 -10.04
CA GLU A 223 13.30 -18.04 -10.39
C GLU A 223 14.17 -18.30 -9.15
N ALA A 224 14.12 -17.43 -8.16
CA ALA A 224 14.87 -17.63 -6.91
C ALA A 224 14.36 -18.85 -6.14
N PHE A 225 13.05 -19.09 -6.10
CA PHE A 225 12.43 -20.28 -5.50
C PHE A 225 12.91 -21.55 -6.20
N SER A 226 12.95 -21.58 -7.54
CA SER A 226 13.38 -22.74 -8.30
C SER A 226 14.84 -23.13 -8.03
N LYS A 227 15.69 -22.14 -7.73
CA LYS A 227 17.13 -22.32 -7.48
C LYS A 227 17.47 -22.56 -6.00
N SER A 228 16.49 -22.49 -5.10
CA SER A 228 16.67 -22.60 -3.64
C SER A 228 15.65 -23.56 -3.00
N LEU A 229 14.51 -23.06 -2.58
CA LEU A 229 13.50 -23.81 -1.81
C LEU A 229 12.92 -25.00 -2.58
N ALA A 230 12.78 -24.92 -3.90
CA ALA A 230 12.18 -25.99 -4.70
C ALA A 230 12.96 -27.31 -4.68
N SER A 231 14.26 -27.30 -4.38
CA SER A 231 15.05 -28.52 -4.20
C SER A 231 14.70 -29.33 -2.94
N HIS A 232 13.99 -28.69 -2.00
CA HIS A 232 13.52 -29.32 -0.77
C HIS A 232 12.08 -29.82 -0.95
N PRO A 233 11.79 -31.13 -0.73
CA PRO A 233 10.50 -31.73 -1.09
C PRO A 233 9.32 -31.23 -0.24
N ASP A 234 9.60 -30.68 0.92
CA ASP A 234 8.63 -30.14 1.88
C ASP A 234 8.25 -28.69 1.61
N TRP A 235 8.93 -27.98 0.71
CA TRP A 235 8.62 -26.58 0.39
C TRP A 235 7.64 -26.42 -0.77
N GLU A 236 6.69 -25.51 -0.57
CA GLU A 236 5.69 -25.06 -1.55
C GLU A 236 5.69 -23.53 -1.61
N LEU A 237 5.37 -22.97 -2.78
CA LEU A 237 5.17 -21.54 -2.98
C LEU A 237 3.66 -21.26 -3.19
N VAL A 238 3.11 -20.34 -2.44
CA VAL A 238 1.75 -19.83 -2.64
C VAL A 238 1.81 -18.43 -3.22
N ILE A 239 1.13 -18.19 -4.35
CA ILE A 239 0.96 -16.88 -4.97
C ILE A 239 -0.52 -16.53 -4.91
N ALA A 240 -0.85 -15.51 -4.13
CA ALA A 240 -2.22 -15.08 -3.86
C ALA A 240 -2.48 -13.66 -4.39
N GLY A 241 -3.58 -13.46 -5.10
CA GLY A 241 -4.03 -12.15 -5.54
C GLY A 241 -4.65 -12.13 -6.92
N PRO A 242 -5.33 -11.03 -7.28
CA PRO A 242 -6.00 -10.91 -8.56
C PRO A 242 -5.00 -10.61 -9.70
N ASP A 243 -5.25 -11.21 -10.85
CA ASP A 243 -4.60 -10.86 -12.11
C ASP A 243 -5.46 -9.87 -12.90
N GLN A 244 -5.00 -8.64 -12.99
CA GLN A 244 -5.68 -7.56 -13.71
C GLN A 244 -5.03 -7.22 -15.05
N VAL A 245 -3.87 -7.83 -15.36
CA VAL A 245 -3.05 -7.44 -16.53
C VAL A 245 -2.54 -8.64 -17.34
N GLY A 246 -3.06 -9.86 -17.08
CA GLY A 246 -2.64 -11.09 -17.77
C GLY A 246 -1.27 -11.61 -17.35
N GLN A 247 -0.80 -11.23 -16.15
CA GLN A 247 0.52 -11.61 -15.66
C GLN A 247 0.59 -13.09 -15.25
N GLN A 248 -0.51 -13.68 -14.81
CA GLN A 248 -0.54 -15.06 -14.32
C GLN A 248 -0.08 -16.06 -15.38
N VAL A 249 -0.58 -15.92 -16.60
CA VAL A 249 -0.20 -16.83 -17.70
C VAL A 249 1.30 -16.79 -17.97
N VAL A 250 1.89 -15.59 -17.95
CA VAL A 250 3.34 -15.41 -18.14
C VAL A 250 4.15 -16.07 -17.03
N LEU A 251 3.71 -15.91 -15.79
CA LEU A 251 4.38 -16.50 -14.62
C LEU A 251 4.22 -18.02 -14.55
N GLN A 252 3.07 -18.56 -14.96
CA GLN A 252 2.85 -20.01 -15.07
C GLN A 252 3.76 -20.64 -16.13
N ALA A 253 3.87 -20.03 -17.30
CA ALA A 253 4.81 -20.48 -18.34
C ALA A 253 6.27 -20.42 -17.87
N LEU A 254 6.64 -19.44 -17.06
CA LEU A 254 7.95 -19.37 -16.41
C LEU A 254 8.15 -20.54 -15.45
N ALA A 255 7.19 -20.82 -14.59
CA ALA A 255 7.23 -21.91 -13.62
C ALA A 255 7.34 -23.30 -14.31
N GLU A 256 6.62 -23.50 -15.43
CA GLU A 256 6.72 -24.72 -16.26
C GLU A 256 8.13 -24.88 -16.83
N ARG A 257 8.66 -23.82 -17.45
CA ARG A 257 10.02 -23.83 -18.03
C ARG A 257 11.10 -24.14 -16.98
N LEU A 258 10.89 -23.71 -15.73
CA LEU A 258 11.80 -23.98 -14.62
C LEU A 258 11.54 -25.31 -13.91
N GLY A 259 10.52 -26.06 -14.30
CA GLY A 259 10.16 -27.37 -13.72
C GLY A 259 9.61 -27.29 -12.29
N VAL A 260 9.05 -26.13 -11.87
CA VAL A 260 8.52 -25.92 -10.52
C VAL A 260 7.01 -25.65 -10.49
N ALA A 261 6.32 -25.77 -11.60
CA ALA A 261 4.90 -25.48 -11.71
C ALA A 261 4.05 -26.29 -10.70
N ASN A 262 4.41 -27.54 -10.44
CA ASN A 262 3.74 -28.44 -9.49
C ASN A 262 4.01 -28.08 -8.01
N LYS A 263 4.90 -27.16 -7.72
CA LYS A 263 5.23 -26.63 -6.38
C LYS A 263 4.67 -25.23 -6.13
N ILE A 264 3.89 -24.71 -7.05
CA ILE A 264 3.30 -23.37 -6.96
C ILE A 264 1.79 -23.44 -6.94
N THR A 265 1.19 -22.97 -5.86
CA THR A 265 -0.27 -22.87 -5.71
C THR A 265 -0.71 -21.44 -6.01
N TRP A 266 -1.61 -21.31 -6.99
CA TRP A 266 -2.24 -20.05 -7.39
C TRP A 266 -3.63 -19.98 -6.77
N THR A 267 -3.84 -19.12 -5.78
CA THR A 267 -5.12 -19.06 -5.08
C THR A 267 -6.13 -18.10 -5.72
N GLY A 268 -5.67 -17.21 -6.61
CA GLY A 268 -6.44 -16.05 -6.99
C GLY A 268 -6.62 -15.07 -5.81
N MET A 269 -7.63 -14.21 -5.91
CA MET A 269 -7.92 -13.26 -4.83
C MET A 269 -8.54 -13.99 -3.63
N ILE A 270 -7.92 -13.87 -2.46
CA ILE A 270 -8.45 -14.35 -1.17
C ILE A 270 -8.63 -13.18 -0.21
N THR A 271 -9.69 -13.21 0.59
CA THR A 271 -10.08 -12.15 1.53
C THR A 271 -10.57 -12.75 2.85
N GLY A 272 -10.84 -11.91 3.85
CA GLY A 272 -11.40 -12.35 5.14
C GLY A 272 -10.54 -13.40 5.83
N SER A 273 -11.18 -14.45 6.37
CA SER A 273 -10.53 -15.55 7.10
C SER A 273 -9.49 -16.28 6.26
N LEU A 274 -9.76 -16.51 4.96
CA LEU A 274 -8.81 -17.18 4.06
C LEU A 274 -7.51 -16.40 3.87
N LYS A 275 -7.57 -15.05 3.82
CA LYS A 275 -6.37 -14.21 3.74
C LYS A 275 -5.50 -14.38 5.00
N TRP A 276 -6.12 -14.23 6.16
CA TRP A 276 -5.40 -14.37 7.43
C TRP A 276 -4.90 -15.79 7.65
N GLY A 277 -5.72 -16.78 7.25
CA GLY A 277 -5.36 -18.20 7.30
C GLY A 277 -4.16 -18.54 6.42
N ALA A 278 -4.09 -17.98 5.21
CA ALA A 278 -2.95 -18.17 4.31
C ALA A 278 -1.65 -17.60 4.91
N LEU A 279 -1.71 -16.41 5.52
CA LEU A 279 -0.57 -15.83 6.21
C LEU A 279 -0.16 -16.64 7.45
N ALA A 280 -1.14 -17.10 8.25
CA ALA A 280 -0.89 -17.88 9.46
C ALA A 280 -0.35 -19.31 9.17
N ALA A 281 -0.77 -19.91 8.04
CA ALA A 281 -0.30 -21.23 7.60
C ALA A 281 1.10 -21.19 6.97
N SER A 282 1.64 -20.00 6.68
CA SER A 282 2.90 -19.85 5.98
C SER A 282 4.09 -19.74 6.94
N GLU A 283 5.28 -20.10 6.45
CA GLU A 283 6.52 -20.01 7.22
C GLU A 283 7.25 -18.68 6.98
N VAL A 284 7.15 -18.14 5.77
CA VAL A 284 7.79 -16.88 5.37
C VAL A 284 6.98 -16.17 4.29
N PHE A 285 6.86 -14.86 4.41
CA PHE A 285 6.29 -13.99 3.37
C PHE A 285 7.42 -13.46 2.49
N VAL A 286 7.27 -13.54 1.14
CA VAL A 286 8.33 -13.12 0.21
C VAL A 286 7.78 -12.11 -0.80
N LEU A 287 8.43 -10.94 -0.91
CA LEU A 287 8.03 -9.89 -1.85
C LEU A 287 9.25 -9.12 -2.42
N PRO A 288 9.92 -9.63 -3.46
CA PRO A 288 11.06 -8.96 -4.10
C PRO A 288 10.63 -7.91 -5.11
N SER A 289 9.74 -7.01 -4.70
CA SER A 289 9.17 -5.98 -5.58
C SER A 289 10.23 -5.03 -6.15
N HIS A 290 10.06 -4.62 -7.41
CA HIS A 290 10.81 -3.52 -8.01
C HIS A 290 10.35 -2.15 -7.48
N GLN A 291 9.13 -2.06 -7.00
CA GLN A 291 8.59 -0.86 -6.38
C GLN A 291 7.31 -1.19 -5.58
N GLU A 292 7.32 -0.85 -4.31
CA GLU A 292 6.15 -0.91 -3.43
C GLU A 292 6.18 0.27 -2.45
N ASN A 293 5.11 1.03 -2.37
CA ASN A 293 5.11 2.20 -1.48
C ASN A 293 5.07 1.81 0.00
N PHE A 294 4.00 1.19 0.44
CA PHE A 294 3.86 0.76 1.83
C PHE A 294 3.89 -0.76 1.97
N GLY A 295 3.16 -1.46 1.08
CA GLY A 295 3.05 -2.91 1.17
C GLY A 295 2.17 -3.33 2.35
N ILE A 296 0.89 -2.97 2.32
CA ILE A 296 -0.09 -3.28 3.38
C ILE A 296 0.01 -4.75 3.79
N VAL A 297 0.10 -5.66 2.81
CA VAL A 297 0.18 -7.10 3.06
C VAL A 297 1.46 -7.53 3.80
N VAL A 298 2.55 -6.76 3.68
CA VAL A 298 3.77 -7.00 4.47
C VAL A 298 3.50 -6.71 5.95
N ALA A 299 2.82 -5.61 6.26
CA ALA A 299 2.42 -5.32 7.64
C ALA A 299 1.38 -6.33 8.16
N GLU A 300 0.47 -6.81 7.31
CA GLU A 300 -0.48 -7.89 7.64
C GLU A 300 0.25 -9.22 7.95
N ALA A 301 1.28 -9.56 7.19
CA ALA A 301 2.13 -10.73 7.49
C ALA A 301 2.80 -10.60 8.86
N LEU A 302 3.39 -9.44 9.15
CA LEU A 302 4.00 -9.17 10.46
C LEU A 302 2.98 -9.26 11.62
N ALA A 303 1.72 -8.85 11.40
CA ALA A 303 0.63 -8.99 12.37
C ALA A 303 0.32 -10.46 12.69
N CYS A 304 0.50 -11.35 11.72
CA CYS A 304 0.37 -12.80 11.88
C CYS A 304 1.63 -13.47 12.46
N LYS A 305 2.62 -12.73 12.98
CA LYS A 305 3.94 -13.23 13.37
C LYS A 305 4.69 -13.92 12.22
N LEU A 306 4.39 -13.58 10.99
CA LEU A 306 5.03 -14.16 9.81
C LEU A 306 6.25 -13.30 9.44
N PRO A 307 7.49 -13.86 9.51
CA PRO A 307 8.68 -13.15 9.08
C PRO A 307 8.64 -12.87 7.58
N VAL A 308 9.28 -11.79 7.17
CA VAL A 308 9.23 -11.33 5.79
C VAL A 308 10.61 -11.31 5.13
N ILE A 309 10.64 -11.66 3.85
CA ILE A 309 11.78 -11.44 2.94
C ILE A 309 11.29 -10.45 1.90
N ILE A 310 11.83 -9.23 1.91
CA ILE A 310 11.38 -8.17 1.00
C ILE A 310 12.58 -7.49 0.34
N SER A 311 12.35 -6.89 -0.82
CA SER A 311 13.38 -6.03 -1.42
C SER A 311 13.48 -4.68 -0.72
N ASN A 312 14.63 -4.03 -0.83
CA ASN A 312 14.85 -2.64 -0.41
C ASN A 312 14.09 -1.60 -1.27
N LYS A 313 13.21 -2.08 -2.18
CA LYS A 313 12.26 -1.29 -2.96
C LYS A 313 10.85 -1.32 -2.38
N VAL A 314 10.64 -2.05 -1.28
CA VAL A 314 9.43 -1.94 -0.45
C VAL A 314 9.71 -0.90 0.62
N ASN A 315 9.11 0.29 0.54
CA ASN A 315 9.56 1.47 1.28
C ASN A 315 9.50 1.36 2.82
N ILE A 316 8.86 0.32 3.38
CA ILE A 316 8.90 0.03 4.82
C ILE A 316 10.05 -0.92 5.23
N TRP A 317 11.02 -1.15 4.34
CA TRP A 317 12.12 -2.08 4.61
C TRP A 317 12.99 -1.67 5.81
N ARG A 318 13.15 -0.34 6.05
CA ARG A 318 13.95 0.18 7.15
C ARG A 318 13.36 -0.16 8.52
N GLU A 319 12.05 -0.08 8.65
CA GLU A 319 11.31 -0.49 9.85
C GLU A 319 11.54 -1.98 10.12
N ILE A 320 11.43 -2.81 9.10
CA ILE A 320 11.63 -4.27 9.20
C ILE A 320 13.08 -4.60 9.58
N GLU A 321 14.06 -3.94 8.95
CA GLU A 321 15.48 -4.10 9.27
C GLU A 321 15.80 -3.67 10.71
N SER A 322 15.30 -2.52 11.15
CA SER A 322 15.54 -1.98 12.49
C SER A 322 15.04 -2.91 13.61
N TYR A 323 13.91 -3.58 13.39
CA TYR A 323 13.35 -4.59 14.30
C TYR A 323 13.92 -5.99 14.07
N LYS A 324 14.73 -6.19 13.03
CA LYS A 324 15.19 -7.53 12.59
C LYS A 324 13.99 -8.50 12.45
N ALA A 325 12.91 -8.02 11.84
CA ALA A 325 11.65 -8.75 11.69
C ALA A 325 11.59 -9.58 10.40
N GLY A 326 12.66 -9.58 9.62
CA GLY A 326 12.78 -10.28 8.36
C GLY A 326 14.17 -10.12 7.76
N LEU A 327 14.31 -10.49 6.51
CA LEU A 327 15.53 -10.36 5.73
C LEU A 327 15.28 -9.42 4.54
N ILE A 328 16.28 -8.62 4.21
CA ILE A 328 16.20 -7.63 3.12
C ILE A 328 17.09 -8.08 1.97
N CYS A 329 16.55 -8.00 0.74
CA CYS A 329 17.29 -8.29 -0.50
C CYS A 329 17.25 -7.09 -1.45
N ASP A 330 18.04 -7.12 -2.51
CA ASP A 330 17.81 -6.29 -3.69
C ASP A 330 16.72 -6.92 -4.57
N ASP A 331 16.16 -6.15 -5.47
CA ASP A 331 15.15 -6.58 -6.45
C ASP A 331 15.78 -7.35 -7.63
N SER A 332 16.59 -8.36 -7.31
CA SER A 332 17.27 -9.26 -8.26
C SER A 332 17.13 -10.73 -7.88
N ILE A 333 17.27 -11.60 -8.87
CA ILE A 333 17.17 -13.05 -8.69
C ILE A 333 18.28 -13.54 -7.74
N GLU A 334 19.50 -13.09 -7.95
CA GLU A 334 20.68 -13.51 -7.20
C GLU A 334 20.57 -13.12 -5.73
N SER A 335 20.15 -11.89 -5.44
CA SER A 335 19.98 -11.40 -4.07
C SER A 335 18.82 -12.11 -3.37
N THR A 336 17.67 -12.28 -4.06
CA THR A 336 16.53 -13.02 -3.51
C THR A 336 16.87 -14.48 -3.24
N GLN A 337 17.57 -15.16 -4.16
CA GLN A 337 18.05 -16.53 -3.98
C GLN A 337 19.00 -16.64 -2.77
N SER A 338 19.95 -15.71 -2.66
CA SER A 338 20.92 -15.69 -1.54
C SER A 338 20.20 -15.61 -0.19
N VAL A 339 19.18 -14.74 -0.09
CA VAL A 339 18.41 -14.58 1.15
C VAL A 339 17.50 -15.78 1.43
N LEU A 340 16.92 -16.42 0.40
CA LEU A 340 16.18 -17.68 0.56
C LEU A 340 17.09 -18.82 1.04
N ASN A 341 18.32 -18.90 0.53
CA ASN A 341 19.31 -19.88 1.02
C ASN A 341 19.71 -19.57 2.48
N GLN A 342 19.88 -18.30 2.84
CA GLN A 342 20.11 -17.92 4.23
C GLN A 342 18.94 -18.34 5.13
N TRP A 343 17.68 -18.18 4.66
CA TRP A 343 16.48 -18.63 5.38
C TRP A 343 16.51 -20.14 5.67
N LEU A 344 16.94 -20.96 4.71
CA LEU A 344 17.08 -22.42 4.88
C LEU A 344 18.05 -22.80 6.00
N LEU A 345 19.11 -22.02 6.17
CA LEU A 345 20.15 -22.28 7.19
C LEU A 345 19.75 -21.88 8.60
N LEU A 346 18.67 -21.10 8.77
CA LEU A 346 18.21 -20.69 10.09
C LEU A 346 17.70 -21.88 10.90
N THR A 347 18.12 -21.96 12.15
CA THR A 347 17.58 -22.90 13.14
C THR A 347 16.14 -22.53 13.50
N GLU A 348 15.38 -23.49 14.06
CA GLU A 348 14.01 -23.19 14.52
C GLU A 348 13.99 -22.13 15.63
N SER A 349 15.00 -22.09 16.50
CA SER A 349 15.13 -21.02 17.51
C SER A 349 15.31 -19.63 16.89
N GLU A 350 16.05 -19.51 15.79
CA GLU A 350 16.23 -18.25 15.08
C GLU A 350 14.96 -17.82 14.38
N ARG A 351 14.24 -18.75 13.72
CA ARG A 351 12.93 -18.49 13.12
C ARG A 351 11.89 -18.06 14.18
N ALA A 352 11.87 -18.70 15.34
CA ALA A 352 10.98 -18.31 16.44
C ALA A 352 11.26 -16.87 16.89
N LYS A 353 12.55 -16.47 17.01
CA LYS A 353 12.91 -15.08 17.32
C LYS A 353 12.47 -14.10 16.23
N LEU A 354 12.54 -14.49 14.96
CA LEU A 354 12.04 -13.66 13.85
C LEU A 354 10.52 -13.48 13.95
N ARG A 355 9.75 -14.54 14.25
CA ARG A 355 8.29 -14.45 14.46
C ARG A 355 7.91 -13.48 15.58
N ASP A 356 8.62 -13.52 16.71
CA ASP A 356 8.37 -12.58 17.80
C ASP A 356 8.73 -11.13 17.44
N ARG A 357 9.81 -10.95 16.69
CA ARG A 357 10.22 -9.62 16.18
C ARG A 357 9.26 -9.09 15.13
N SER A 358 8.66 -9.95 14.30
CA SER A 358 7.62 -9.57 13.34
C SER A 358 6.43 -8.91 14.05
N LEU A 359 5.90 -9.55 15.09
CA LEU A 359 4.81 -8.97 15.87
C LEU A 359 5.22 -7.69 16.61
N LYS A 360 6.45 -7.62 17.14
CA LYS A 360 6.97 -6.40 17.78
C LYS A 360 7.07 -5.24 16.78
N CYS A 361 7.57 -5.51 15.57
CA CYS A 361 7.64 -4.53 14.49
C CYS A 361 6.24 -4.03 14.11
N PHE A 362 5.30 -4.96 13.87
CA PHE A 362 3.91 -4.60 13.60
C PHE A 362 3.34 -3.69 14.68
N ASN A 363 3.42 -4.10 15.94
CA ASN A 363 2.85 -3.36 17.06
C ASN A 363 3.46 -1.96 17.22
N ALA A 364 4.74 -1.80 16.96
CA ALA A 364 5.41 -0.51 17.14
C ALA A 364 5.22 0.46 15.95
N CYS A 365 5.18 -0.07 14.72
CA CYS A 365 5.27 0.73 13.50
C CYS A 365 3.97 0.78 12.69
N PHE A 366 3.12 -0.25 12.79
CA PHE A 366 2.01 -0.41 11.84
C PHE A 366 0.65 -0.60 12.51
N ASN A 367 0.60 -1.00 13.78
CA ASN A 367 -0.65 -1.30 14.48
C ASN A 367 -1.54 -0.05 14.57
N TYR A 368 -2.78 -0.19 14.08
CA TYR A 368 -3.81 0.85 14.11
C TYR A 368 -3.92 1.57 15.46
N HIS A 369 -3.99 0.82 16.57
CA HIS A 369 -4.18 1.39 17.90
C HIS A 369 -3.00 2.26 18.38
N VAL A 370 -1.79 1.95 17.93
CA VAL A 370 -0.58 2.74 18.25
C VAL A 370 -0.46 3.94 17.32
N ILE A 371 -0.76 3.76 16.05
CA ILE A 371 -0.63 4.80 15.02
C ILE A 371 -1.73 5.86 15.13
N ALA A 372 -2.94 5.49 15.56
CA ALA A 372 -4.10 6.38 15.60
C ALA A 372 -3.82 7.71 16.34
N GLY A 373 -3.23 7.65 17.51
CA GLY A 373 -2.89 8.86 18.27
C GLY A 373 -1.95 9.81 17.51
N ARG A 374 -0.92 9.27 16.86
CA ARG A 374 0.03 10.07 16.05
C ARG A 374 -0.65 10.69 14.82
N VAL A 375 -1.54 9.95 14.17
CA VAL A 375 -2.32 10.46 13.02
C VAL A 375 -3.18 11.63 13.44
N LEU A 376 -3.89 11.51 14.57
CA LEU A 376 -4.74 12.58 15.11
C LEU A 376 -3.92 13.83 15.46
N GLU A 377 -2.81 13.65 16.18
CA GLU A 377 -1.91 14.75 16.56
C GLU A 377 -1.37 15.51 15.33
N VAL A 378 -0.85 14.77 14.33
CA VAL A 378 -0.32 15.37 13.10
C VAL A 378 -1.43 16.11 12.34
N THR A 379 -2.61 15.49 12.21
CA THR A 379 -3.74 16.07 11.50
C THR A 379 -4.25 17.33 12.16
N GLU A 380 -4.41 17.34 13.48
CA GLU A 380 -4.79 18.53 14.25
C GLU A 380 -3.74 19.64 14.17
N SER A 381 -2.45 19.29 14.21
CA SER A 381 -1.40 20.29 14.05
C SER A 381 -1.49 21.00 12.69
N ILE A 382 -1.78 20.26 11.62
CA ILE A 382 -1.92 20.81 10.27
C ILE A 382 -3.16 21.71 10.17
N ALA A 383 -4.29 21.31 10.75
CA ALA A 383 -5.52 22.09 10.73
C ALA A 383 -5.40 23.44 11.44
N ARG A 384 -4.54 23.54 12.48
CA ARG A 384 -4.27 24.79 13.22
C ARG A 384 -3.31 25.74 12.47
N GLU A 385 -2.59 25.25 11.47
CA GLU A 385 -1.69 26.08 10.67
C GLU A 385 -2.46 26.99 9.72
N LYS A 386 -2.08 28.27 9.63
CA LYS A 386 -2.67 29.16 8.62
C LYS A 386 -2.34 28.68 7.22
N PRO A 387 -3.31 28.73 6.28
CA PRO A 387 -3.05 28.40 4.88
C PRO A 387 -1.89 29.25 4.31
N ARG A 388 -1.10 28.64 3.43
CA ARG A 388 -0.06 29.36 2.69
C ARG A 388 -0.70 30.19 1.56
N ARG A 389 -0.21 31.39 1.38
CA ARG A 389 -0.57 32.26 0.26
C ARG A 389 0.39 32.07 -0.89
#